data_e57cc26442717b74d7173388b05e32c5
#
_entry.id   e57cc26442717b74d7173388b05e32c5
#
_cell.length_a   1.000
_cell.length_b   1.000
_cell.length_c   1.000
_cell.angle_alpha   90.00
_cell.angle_beta   90.00
_cell.angle_gamma   90.00
#
_symmetry.space_group_name_H-M   'P 1'
#
loop_
_entity.id
_entity.type
_entity.pdbx_description
1 polymer ?
#
loop_
_entity_poly.entity_id
_entity_poly.type
_entity_poly.pdbx_seq_one_letter_code
_entity_poly.pdbx_strand_id
1 'polypeptide(L)' 'NLTPDGQGVIALFQRGMMFFSADTGVHALAGRALADYLSKGGVPVVGFPRYDALR' A
#
# COMPACT_ATOMS: atom_id res chain seq x y z
N ASN A 1 -6.56 3.10 8.64
CA ASN A 1 -6.87 1.83 9.32
C ASN A 1 -5.63 0.99 9.51
N LEU A 2 -5.57 0.31 10.63
CA LEU A 2 -4.49 -0.63 10.88
C LEU A 2 -4.64 -1.85 9.97
N THR A 3 -3.51 -2.38 9.54
CA THR A 3 -3.50 -3.63 8.78
C THR A 3 -3.85 -4.80 9.70
N PRO A 4 -4.24 -5.95 9.15
CA PRO A 4 -4.60 -7.11 9.97
C PRO A 4 -3.50 -7.56 10.94
N ASP A 5 -2.25 -7.36 10.58
CA ASP A 5 -1.12 -7.74 11.44
C ASP A 5 -0.69 -6.62 12.39
N GLY A 6 -1.33 -5.46 12.32
CA GLY A 6 -1.01 -4.33 13.19
C GLY A 6 0.32 -3.65 12.93
N GLN A 7 0.99 -3.96 11.83
CA GLN A 7 2.32 -3.44 11.56
C GLN A 7 2.32 -2.14 10.77
N GLY A 8 1.19 -1.65 10.37
CA GLY A 8 1.14 -0.43 9.60
C GLY A 8 -0.25 0.15 9.48
N VAL A 9 -0.34 1.21 8.70
CA VAL A 9 -1.58 1.94 8.48
C VAL A 9 -1.76 2.14 6.98
N ILE A 10 -3.00 2.04 6.53
CA ILE A 10 -3.37 2.29 5.14
C ILE A 10 -4.34 3.45 5.12
N ALA A 11 -4.03 4.46 4.31
CA ALA A 11 -4.92 5.59 4.09
C ALA A 11 -5.46 5.53 2.67
N LEU A 12 -6.77 5.67 2.52
CA LEU A 12 -7.43 5.64 1.23
C LEU A 12 -7.65 7.05 0.72
N PHE A 13 -7.32 7.27 -0.54
CA PHE A 13 -7.57 8.50 -1.23
C PHE A 13 -8.42 8.24 -2.46
N GLN A 14 -8.94 9.29 -3.05
CA GLN A 14 -9.81 9.19 -4.20
C GLN A 14 -9.17 8.44 -5.37
N ARG A 15 -7.85 8.58 -5.55
CA ARG A 15 -7.15 8.02 -6.69
C ARG A 15 -6.00 7.09 -6.30
N GLY A 16 -5.89 6.74 -5.04
CA GLY A 16 -4.78 5.91 -4.61
C GLY A 16 -4.85 5.52 -3.18
N MET A 17 -3.79 4.89 -2.73
CA MET A 17 -3.64 4.47 -1.34
C MET A 17 -2.25 4.83 -0.86
N MET A 18 -2.17 5.20 0.41
CA MET A 18 -0.90 5.48 1.05
C MET A 18 -0.66 4.42 2.12
N PHE A 19 0.55 3.89 2.15
CA PHE A 19 0.91 2.80 3.03
C PHE A 19 2.04 3.24 3.97
N PHE A 20 1.82 3.04 5.26
CA PHE A 20 2.77 3.42 6.29
C PHE A 20 3.19 2.19 7.06
N SER A 21 4.48 1.93 7.17
CA SER A 21 4.96 0.90 8.07
C SER A 21 6.33 1.28 8.61
N ALA A 22 6.70 0.70 9.76
CA ALA A 22 7.99 0.97 10.36
C ALA A 22 9.15 0.45 9.50
N ASP A 23 8.92 -0.67 8.81
CA ASP A 23 9.95 -1.31 8.01
C ASP A 23 10.15 -0.64 6.66
N THR A 24 9.07 -0.21 6.02
CA THR A 24 9.12 0.30 4.64
C THR A 24 9.01 1.81 4.55
N GLY A 25 8.57 2.47 5.63
CA GLY A 25 8.32 3.90 5.63
C GLY A 25 6.99 4.23 5.00
N VAL A 26 6.91 5.39 4.37
CA VAL A 26 5.69 5.89 3.76
C VAL A 26 5.81 5.75 2.26
N HIS A 27 4.85 5.07 1.64
CA HIS A 27 4.81 4.90 0.19
C HIS A 27 3.39 5.03 -0.31
N ALA A 28 3.22 5.53 -1.52
CA ALA A 28 1.91 5.74 -2.11
C ALA A 28 1.83 5.04 -3.45
N LEU A 29 0.70 4.39 -3.70
CA LEU A 29 0.41 3.76 -4.97
C LEU A 29 -0.89 4.32 -5.53
N ALA A 30 -0.93 4.50 -6.84
CA ALA A 30 -2.13 5.01 -7.51
C ALA A 30 -2.21 4.45 -8.92
N GLY A 31 -3.39 4.53 -9.53
CA GLY A 31 -3.61 4.15 -10.89
C GLY A 31 -3.30 2.68 -11.15
N ARG A 32 -2.62 2.42 -12.27
CA ARG A 32 -2.30 1.06 -12.68
C ARG A 32 -1.39 0.34 -11.69
N ALA A 33 -0.46 1.05 -11.10
CA ALA A 33 0.45 0.45 -10.13
C ALA A 33 -0.30 -0.07 -8.92
N LEU A 34 -1.27 0.69 -8.44
CA LEU A 34 -2.11 0.25 -7.34
C LEU A 34 -2.96 -0.95 -7.73
N ALA A 35 -3.57 -0.91 -8.92
CA ALA A 35 -4.38 -2.02 -9.40
C ALA A 35 -3.56 -3.30 -9.51
N ASP A 36 -2.34 -3.20 -10.02
CA ASP A 36 -1.45 -4.34 -10.14
C ASP A 36 -1.09 -4.91 -8.76
N TYR A 37 -0.75 -4.03 -7.83
CA TYR A 37 -0.39 -4.43 -6.47
C TYR A 37 -1.55 -5.18 -5.80
N LEU A 38 -2.76 -4.66 -5.92
CA LEU A 38 -3.93 -5.28 -5.31
C LEU A 38 -4.27 -6.61 -5.99
N SER A 39 -4.05 -6.71 -7.30
CA SER A 39 -4.32 -7.96 -8.03
C SER A 39 -3.38 -9.07 -7.61
N LYS A 40 -2.22 -8.73 -7.08
CA LYS A 40 -1.25 -9.70 -6.58
C LYS A 40 -1.50 -10.10 -5.13
N GLY A 41 -2.53 -9.56 -4.52
CA GLY A 41 -2.93 -9.91 -3.17
C GLY A 41 -2.80 -8.79 -2.14
N GLY A 42 -2.18 -7.68 -2.50
CA GLY A 42 -2.02 -6.55 -1.58
C GLY A 42 -1.15 -6.87 -0.38
N VAL A 43 -1.38 -6.16 0.72
CA VAL A 43 -0.57 -6.29 1.93
C VAL A 43 -0.50 -7.73 2.46
N PRO A 44 -1.60 -8.48 2.56
CA PRO A 44 -1.53 -9.83 3.13
C PRO A 44 -0.63 -10.81 2.38
N VAL A 45 -0.42 -10.57 1.08
CA VAL A 45 0.37 -11.47 0.25
C VAL A 45 1.70 -10.86 -0.14
N VAL A 46 1.67 -9.63 -0.64
CA VAL A 46 2.86 -8.94 -1.16
C VAL A 46 3.63 -8.22 -0.05
N GLY A 47 2.94 -7.80 0.99
CA GLY A 47 3.50 -6.97 2.02
C GLY A 47 3.37 -5.50 1.68
N PHE A 48 3.86 -4.64 2.56
CA PHE A 48 3.80 -3.20 2.33
C PHE A 48 4.70 -2.80 1.16
N PRO A 49 4.24 -1.88 0.30
CA PRO A 49 5.06 -1.42 -0.81
C PRO A 49 6.33 -0.75 -0.32
N ARG A 50 7.42 -1.01 -1.02
CA ARG A 50 8.72 -0.41 -0.73
C ARG A 50 9.09 0.66 -1.75
N TYR A 51 8.13 1.10 -2.53
CA TYR A 51 8.32 2.05 -3.61
C TYR A 51 7.07 2.89 -3.78
N ASP A 52 7.22 4.05 -4.38
CA ASP A 52 6.10 4.92 -4.73
C ASP A 52 5.80 4.76 -6.21
N ALA A 53 4.54 4.69 -6.56
CA ALA A 53 4.11 4.62 -7.94
C ALA A 53 2.75 5.30 -8.07
N LEU A 54 2.73 6.47 -8.70
CA LEU A 54 1.53 7.30 -8.77
C LEU A 54 0.86 7.26 -10.13
N ARG A 55 1.14 6.28 -10.93
CA ARG A 55 0.52 6.10 -12.24
C ARG A 55 0.05 4.69 -12.47
#